data_d12a4eebfe837de5b42f90039e084834
#
_entry.id   d12a4eebfe837de5b42f90039e084834
#
_cell.length_a   1.000
_cell.length_b   1.000
_cell.length_c   1.000
_cell.angle_alpha   90.00
_cell.angle_beta   90.00
_cell.angle_gamma   90.00
#
_symmetry.space_group_name_H-M   'P 1'
#
loop_
_entity.id
_entity.type
_entity.pdbx_description
1 polymer ?
#
loop_
_entity_poly.entity_id
_entity_poly.type
_entity_poly.pdbx_seq_one_letter_code
_entity_poly.pdbx_strand_id
1 'polypeptide(L)'
;MILLRREIGDVLRDARQRQGRTLREVSSAARVSLGYLSEVERGQKEASSELLASICEALNVPMSFVLRAVSDRIAVSEGVHVPDTVPDELVHRTELLSTVG
;
A
#
# COMPACT_ATOMS: atom_id res chain seq x y z
N MET A 1 -9.47 0.85 -16.37
CA MET A 1 -9.60 1.54 -15.07
C MET A 1 -8.79 0.82 -14.01
N ILE A 2 -8.08 1.58 -13.20
CA ILE A 2 -7.29 1.03 -12.10
C ILE A 2 -8.21 0.90 -10.88
N LEU A 3 -8.19 -0.28 -10.26
CA LEU A 3 -8.95 -0.51 -9.02
C LEU A 3 -7.97 -0.45 -7.86
N LEU A 4 -8.11 0.56 -7.02
CA LEU A 4 -7.24 0.79 -5.88
C LEU A 4 -7.19 -0.43 -4.95
N ARG A 5 -8.36 -1.03 -4.68
CA ARG A 5 -8.42 -2.22 -3.81
C ARG A 5 -7.60 -3.39 -4.35
N ARG A 6 -7.49 -3.52 -5.67
CA ARG A 6 -6.69 -4.57 -6.29
C ARG A 6 -5.20 -4.30 -6.11
N GLU A 7 -4.79 -3.06 -6.31
CA GLU A 7 -3.40 -2.68 -6.15
C GLU A 7 -2.95 -2.81 -4.69
N ILE A 8 -3.80 -2.40 -3.76
CA ILE A 8 -3.53 -2.59 -2.32
C ILE A 8 -3.43 -4.08 -1.99
N GLY A 9 -4.36 -4.87 -2.48
CA GLY A 9 -4.36 -6.31 -2.24
C GLY A 9 -3.08 -6.98 -2.73
N ASP A 10 -2.62 -6.62 -3.92
CA ASP A 10 -1.39 -7.17 -4.49
C ASP A 10 -0.16 -6.82 -3.64
N VAL A 11 -0.08 -5.57 -3.16
CA VAL A 11 1.04 -5.13 -2.32
C VAL A 11 1.04 -5.88 -0.99
N LEU A 12 -0.12 -6.03 -0.37
CA LEU A 12 -0.24 -6.76 0.90
C LEU A 12 0.14 -8.23 0.72
N ARG A 13 -0.33 -8.84 -0.34
CA ARG A 13 -0.01 -10.24 -0.65
C ARG A 13 1.48 -10.42 -0.88
N ASP A 14 2.09 -9.51 -1.63
CA ASP A 14 3.53 -9.56 -1.90
C ASP A 14 4.33 -9.46 -0.60
N ALA A 15 3.97 -8.52 0.27
CA ALA A 15 4.63 -8.36 1.57
C ALA A 15 4.52 -9.63 2.41
N ARG A 16 3.33 -10.23 2.45
CA ARG A 16 3.11 -11.47 3.19
C ARG A 16 3.96 -12.62 2.63
N GLN A 17 3.95 -12.78 1.32
CA GLN A 17 4.69 -13.86 0.67
C GLN A 17 6.20 -13.71 0.84
N ARG A 18 6.71 -12.49 0.78
CA ARG A 18 8.13 -12.22 1.00
C ARG A 18 8.55 -12.58 2.42
N GLN A 19 7.64 -12.48 3.38
CA GLN A 19 7.90 -12.88 4.76
C GLN A 19 7.72 -14.38 4.99
N GLY A 20 7.26 -15.12 3.98
CA GLY A 20 6.98 -16.55 4.11
C GLY A 20 5.85 -16.86 5.05
N ARG A 21 4.92 -15.92 5.24
CA ARG A 21 3.80 -16.09 6.18
C ARG A 21 2.54 -16.54 5.47
N THR A 22 1.75 -17.36 6.15
CA THR A 22 0.48 -17.84 5.61
C THR A 22 -0.62 -16.82 5.81
N LEU A 23 -1.68 -16.93 5.02
CA LEU A 23 -2.89 -16.13 5.21
C LEU A 23 -3.42 -16.28 6.63
N ARG A 24 -3.41 -17.51 7.15
CA ARG A 24 -3.91 -17.79 8.50
C ARG A 24 -3.10 -17.07 9.57
N GLU A 25 -1.78 -17.08 9.44
CA GLU A 25 -0.92 -16.40 10.40
C GLU A 25 -1.20 -14.89 10.41
N VAL A 26 -1.30 -14.28 9.23
CA VAL A 26 -1.53 -12.84 9.13
C VAL A 26 -2.96 -12.49 9.58
N SER A 27 -3.95 -13.27 9.18
CA SER A 27 -5.34 -12.99 9.60
C SER A 27 -5.48 -13.06 11.11
N SER A 28 -4.84 -14.04 11.75
CA SER A 28 -4.85 -14.15 13.22
C SER A 28 -4.18 -12.94 13.87
N ALA A 29 -3.01 -12.54 13.37
CA ALA A 29 -2.28 -11.41 13.93
C ALA A 29 -3.04 -10.09 13.74
N ALA A 30 -3.73 -9.94 12.61
CA ALA A 30 -4.52 -8.75 12.31
C ALA A 30 -5.91 -8.79 12.95
N ARG A 31 -6.31 -9.91 13.51
CA ARG A 31 -7.64 -10.12 14.10
C ARG A 31 -8.76 -9.92 13.09
N VAL A 32 -8.55 -10.43 11.89
CA VAL A 32 -9.57 -10.43 10.82
C VAL A 32 -9.82 -11.88 10.40
N SER A 33 -10.96 -12.14 9.79
CA SER A 33 -11.25 -13.48 9.32
C SER A 33 -10.34 -13.84 8.15
N LEU A 34 -10.05 -15.13 8.02
CA LEU A 34 -9.25 -15.64 6.93
C LEU A 34 -9.88 -15.30 5.57
N GLY A 35 -11.20 -15.50 5.47
CA GLY A 35 -11.93 -15.20 4.24
C GLY A 35 -11.87 -13.73 3.87
N TYR A 36 -11.98 -12.85 4.87
CA TYR A 36 -11.90 -11.41 4.63
C TYR A 36 -10.51 -11.02 4.10
N LEU A 37 -9.45 -11.49 4.77
CA LEU A 37 -8.10 -11.18 4.32
C LEU A 37 -7.85 -11.71 2.91
N SER A 38 -8.32 -12.92 2.62
CA SER A 38 -8.21 -13.49 1.29
C SER A 38 -8.89 -12.62 0.23
N GLU A 39 -10.09 -12.12 0.53
CA GLU A 39 -10.81 -11.26 -0.39
C GLU A 39 -10.12 -9.91 -0.59
N VAL A 40 -9.54 -9.36 0.48
CA VAL A 40 -8.76 -8.11 0.39
C VAL A 40 -7.54 -8.32 -0.50
N GLU A 41 -6.80 -9.40 -0.30
CA GLU A 41 -5.61 -9.70 -1.12
C GLU A 41 -5.97 -9.90 -2.59
N ARG A 42 -7.14 -10.45 -2.88
CA ARG A 42 -7.57 -10.66 -4.26
C ARG A 42 -8.24 -9.43 -4.88
N GLY A 43 -8.33 -8.34 -4.14
CA GLY A 43 -8.94 -7.11 -4.62
C GLY A 43 -10.45 -7.19 -4.73
N GLN A 44 -11.08 -8.12 -4.03
CA GLN A 44 -12.53 -8.31 -4.06
C GLN A 44 -13.25 -7.49 -3.00
N LYS A 45 -12.53 -7.03 -1.98
CA LYS A 45 -13.07 -6.18 -0.94
C LYS A 45 -12.12 -5.04 -0.61
N GLU A 46 -12.69 -3.91 -0.28
CA GLU A 46 -11.94 -2.77 0.19
C GLU A 46 -11.77 -2.90 1.70
N ALA A 47 -10.56 -2.65 2.18
CA ALA A 47 -10.30 -2.61 3.60
C ALA A 47 -10.58 -1.20 4.12
N SER A 48 -11.28 -1.12 5.25
CA SER A 48 -11.42 0.16 5.95
C SER A 48 -10.05 0.62 6.43
N SER A 49 -9.92 1.90 6.77
CA SER A 49 -8.66 2.43 7.28
C SER A 49 -8.18 1.66 8.50
N GLU A 50 -9.10 1.31 9.42
CA GLU A 50 -8.76 0.59 10.65
C GLU A 50 -8.28 -0.82 10.35
N LEU A 51 -8.94 -1.51 9.44
CA LEU A 51 -8.56 -2.88 9.09
C LEU A 51 -7.26 -2.90 8.29
N LEU A 52 -7.07 -1.93 7.39
CA LEU A 52 -5.81 -1.81 6.66
C LEU A 52 -4.66 -1.56 7.63
N ALA A 53 -4.86 -0.68 8.62
CA ALA A 53 -3.84 -0.42 9.65
C ALA A 53 -3.52 -1.70 10.42
N SER A 54 -4.53 -2.48 10.79
CA SER A 54 -4.32 -3.74 11.51
C SER A 54 -3.54 -4.76 10.67
N ILE A 55 -3.82 -4.84 9.39
CA ILE A 55 -3.11 -5.75 8.48
C ILE A 55 -1.66 -5.30 8.32
N CYS A 56 -1.43 -4.00 8.14
CA CYS A 56 -0.07 -3.45 8.02
C CYS A 56 0.73 -3.72 9.30
N GLU A 57 0.12 -3.53 10.46
CA GLU A 57 0.76 -3.81 11.75
C GLU A 57 1.11 -5.30 11.86
N ALA A 58 0.18 -6.17 11.48
CA ALA A 58 0.43 -7.62 11.48
C ALA A 58 1.60 -8.01 10.58
N LEU A 59 1.78 -7.30 9.48
CA LEU A 59 2.87 -7.53 8.53
C LEU A 59 4.16 -6.78 8.91
N ASN A 60 4.13 -5.98 9.96
CA ASN A 60 5.25 -5.14 10.38
C ASN A 60 5.73 -4.20 9.27
N VAL A 61 4.81 -3.68 8.48
CA VAL A 61 5.13 -2.70 7.45
C VAL A 61 4.39 -1.40 7.75
N PRO A 62 5.03 -0.24 7.59
CA PRO A 62 4.33 1.03 7.74
C PRO A 62 3.27 1.17 6.65
N MET A 63 2.14 1.78 6.99
CA MET A 63 1.11 2.06 5.98
C MET A 63 1.68 2.94 4.85
N SER A 64 2.58 3.86 5.17
CA SER A 64 3.23 4.71 4.17
C SER A 64 4.01 3.89 3.15
N PHE A 65 4.64 2.79 3.57
CA PHE A 65 5.34 1.89 2.65
C PHE A 65 4.35 1.25 1.69
N VAL A 66 3.22 0.76 2.21
CA VAL A 66 2.18 0.14 1.39
C VAL A 66 1.63 1.14 0.37
N LEU A 67 1.31 2.34 0.81
CA LEU A 67 0.75 3.36 -0.07
C LEU A 67 1.76 3.82 -1.13
N ARG A 68 3.03 3.89 -0.78
CA ARG A 68 4.08 4.22 -1.75
C ARG A 68 4.21 3.13 -2.81
N ALA A 69 4.22 1.87 -2.41
CA ALA A 69 4.28 0.75 -3.33
C ALA A 69 3.06 0.74 -4.25
N VAL A 70 1.88 1.03 -3.72
CA VAL A 70 0.65 1.15 -4.50
C VAL A 70 0.78 2.30 -5.51
N SER A 71 1.27 3.45 -5.05
CA SER A 71 1.47 4.61 -5.92
C SER A 71 2.39 4.27 -7.10
N ASP A 72 3.50 3.58 -6.83
CA ASP A 72 4.44 3.18 -7.88
C ASP A 72 3.78 2.24 -8.90
N ARG A 73 2.98 1.28 -8.44
CA ARG A 73 2.27 0.36 -9.32
C ARG A 73 1.26 1.09 -10.19
N ILE A 74 0.53 2.03 -9.62
CA ILE A 74 -0.47 2.81 -10.36
C ILE A 74 0.23 3.67 -11.40
N ALA A 75 1.33 4.30 -11.05
CA ALA A 75 2.11 5.14 -11.98
C ALA A 75 2.56 4.33 -13.20
N VAL A 76 3.04 3.11 -12.99
CA VAL A 76 3.44 2.22 -14.09
C VAL A 76 2.22 1.88 -14.96
N SER A 77 1.09 1.52 -14.35
CA SER A 77 -0.13 1.17 -15.09
C SER A 77 -0.68 2.34 -15.88
N GLU A 78 -0.53 3.55 -15.36
CA GLU A 78 -1.01 4.75 -16.05
C GLU A 78 -0.04 5.23 -17.13
N GLY A 79 1.11 4.59 -17.25
CA GLY A 79 2.14 5.02 -18.17
C GLY A 79 2.77 6.35 -17.78
N VAL A 80 2.65 6.73 -16.52
CA VAL A 80 3.23 7.96 -16.02
C VAL A 80 4.74 7.76 -15.89
N HIS A 81 5.49 8.56 -16.66
CA HIS A 81 6.92 8.57 -16.53
C HIS A 81 7.29 9.46 -15.36
N VAL A 82 7.90 8.84 -14.33
CA VAL A 82 8.40 9.63 -13.21
C VAL A 82 9.70 10.28 -13.66
N PRO A 83 9.72 11.60 -13.86
CA PRO A 83 10.93 12.25 -14.32
C PRO A 83 12.02 12.22 -13.24
N ASP A 84 13.27 12.13 -13.68
CA ASP A 84 14.41 12.22 -12.78
C ASP A 84 14.48 13.57 -12.09
N THR A 85 13.85 14.57 -12.71
CA THR A 85 13.77 15.91 -12.15
C THR A 85 12.33 16.19 -11.75
N VAL A 86 12.15 16.66 -10.53
CA VAL A 86 10.85 17.09 -10.02
C VAL A 86 10.52 18.44 -10.66
N PRO A 87 9.27 18.69 -11.10
CA PRO A 87 8.89 20.00 -11.64
C PRO A 87 9.24 21.12 -10.65
N ASP A 88 9.70 22.26 -11.18
CA ASP A 88 10.15 23.38 -10.37
C ASP A 88 9.16 23.79 -9.29
N GLU A 89 7.88 23.76 -9.60
CA GLU A 89 6.84 24.11 -8.63
C GLU A 89 6.84 23.21 -7.42
N LEU A 90 7.04 21.90 -7.62
CA LEU A 90 7.06 20.93 -6.52
C LEU A 90 8.35 21.06 -5.72
N VAL A 91 9.47 21.29 -6.38
CA VAL A 91 10.75 21.51 -5.71
C VAL A 91 10.66 22.75 -4.83
N HIS A 92 10.13 23.84 -5.38
CA HIS A 92 9.98 25.08 -4.66
C HIS A 92 9.06 24.92 -3.43
N ARG A 93 7.95 24.20 -3.60
CA ARG A 93 7.03 23.93 -2.50
C ARG A 93 7.69 23.10 -1.41
N THR A 94 8.49 22.10 -1.80
CA THR A 94 9.21 21.25 -0.83
C THR A 94 10.24 22.06 -0.05
N GLU A 95 10.95 22.94 -0.72
CA GLU A 95 11.92 23.82 -0.07
C GLU A 95 11.25 24.75 0.95
N LEU A 96 10.09 25.31 0.59
CA LEU A 96 9.32 26.15 1.49
C LEU A 96 8.87 25.39 2.72
N LEU A 97 8.40 24.16 2.56
CA LEU A 97 7.99 23.31 3.66
C LEU A 97 9.16 22.94 4.56
N SER A 98 10.33 22.72 3.98
CA SER A 98 11.54 22.39 4.73
C SER A 98 12.03 23.57 5.56
N THR A 99 11.89 24.79 5.06
CA THR A 99 12.34 25.97 5.77
C THR A 99 11.38 26.41 6.86
N VAL A 100 10.12 26.01 6.80
CA VAL A 100 9.10 26.32 7.79
C VAL A 100 9.11 25.34 8.96
N GLY A 101 9.68 24.16 8.74
CA GLY A 101 9.71 23.08 9.75
C GLY A 101 10.79 23.29 10.84
#